data_861e1e5c721d65169671362ac871a27a
#
_entry.id   861e1e5c721d65169671362ac871a27a
#
_cell.length_a   1.000
_cell.length_b   1.000
_cell.length_c   1.000
_cell.angle_alpha   90.00
_cell.angle_beta   90.00
_cell.angle_gamma   90.00
#
_symmetry.space_group_name_H-M   'P 1'
#
loop_
_entity.id
_entity.type
_entity.pdbx_description
1 polymer ?
#
loop_
_entity_poly.entity_id
_entity_poly.type
_entity_poly.pdbx_seq_one_letter_code
_entity_poly.pdbx_strand_id
1 'polypeptide(L)'
;MIKIVGDINLTDGFFDVGLGIGSKLKDGFDPFNKINRGNDDCWIGNFEGVASEYSDLTGTAAHQFRIDPQYIKHLNHFDFYGIANNHVMQHGDAAYQRTQEVLTSLGVRCFGENSNKTVLFEHQGRNVSLTGFSQRIDCFSSQPSYWYNPEYKEIETELASIPQGTFKIIYVHWGNEYVGRPSSQQKRFAHWLVDVGADMVVGMHPHVLQGYETYKGKYIFYSLGNFVFDRPWTPTKYGAIVTLDLSEEEVKPVLDYTKTDDSGAPEIINVDNVPSELQFSFLNTKINIDDNSEEYHVEIKKCYAKHRKANRLDIIKRMVKHPRMLGYLLKDFIKRKFL
;
A
#
# COMPACT_ATOMS: atom_id res chain seq x y z
N MET A 1 2.66 12.97 16.55
CA MET A 1 1.65 11.92 16.29
C MET A 1 2.22 10.86 15.34
N ILE A 2 1.85 9.58 15.48
CA ILE A 2 2.11 8.59 14.43
C ILE A 2 0.97 8.67 13.41
N LYS A 3 1.32 8.75 12.12
CA LYS A 3 0.37 8.78 11.01
C LYS A 3 0.63 7.60 10.06
N ILE A 4 -0.34 6.72 9.92
CA ILE A 4 -0.25 5.51 9.10
C ILE A 4 -1.18 5.65 7.91
N VAL A 5 -0.66 5.41 6.71
CA VAL A 5 -1.41 5.50 5.46
C VAL A 5 -1.33 4.19 4.67
N GLY A 6 -2.14 4.10 3.63
CA GLY A 6 -2.19 2.94 2.73
C GLY A 6 -1.09 2.90 1.68
N ASP A 7 -1.42 2.33 0.52
CA ASP A 7 -0.47 2.05 -0.55
C ASP A 7 0.02 3.34 -1.24
N ILE A 8 1.35 3.42 -1.43
CA ILE A 8 2.04 4.53 -2.07
C ILE A 8 2.79 4.01 -3.28
N ASN A 9 2.33 4.40 -4.46
CA ASN A 9 3.00 4.14 -5.72
C ASN A 9 3.46 5.45 -6.35
N LEU A 10 4.75 5.69 -6.36
CA LEU A 10 5.39 6.86 -6.98
C LEU A 10 5.83 6.58 -8.42
N THR A 11 5.27 5.56 -9.06
CA THR A 11 5.67 5.08 -10.38
C THR A 11 4.53 5.19 -11.38
N ASP A 12 4.79 4.88 -12.64
CA ASP A 12 3.73 4.57 -13.58
C ASP A 12 3.30 3.10 -13.41
N GLY A 13 2.02 2.81 -13.48
CA GLY A 13 1.48 1.44 -13.42
C GLY A 13 1.45 0.74 -14.77
N PHE A 14 0.65 -0.33 -14.87
CA PHE A 14 0.55 -1.12 -16.11
C PHE A 14 -0.10 -0.40 -17.29
N PHE A 15 -0.97 0.58 -17.02
CA PHE A 15 -1.83 1.18 -18.04
C PHE A 15 -1.56 2.67 -18.26
N ASP A 16 -0.66 3.26 -17.53
CA ASP A 16 -0.42 4.69 -17.49
C ASP A 16 1.05 5.06 -17.72
N VAL A 17 1.84 4.14 -18.27
CA VAL A 17 3.25 4.39 -18.64
C VAL A 17 3.37 5.66 -19.49
N GLY A 18 4.13 6.62 -18.97
CA GLY A 18 4.29 7.94 -19.59
C GLY A 18 3.24 8.99 -19.18
N LEU A 19 2.25 8.63 -18.34
CA LEU A 19 1.17 9.54 -17.90
C LEU A 19 0.82 9.38 -16.41
N GLY A 20 1.40 8.41 -15.73
CA GLY A 20 1.15 8.11 -14.32
C GLY A 20 1.88 9.07 -13.36
N ILE A 21 1.87 8.71 -12.10
CA ILE A 21 2.54 9.49 -11.03
C ILE A 21 4.03 9.62 -11.33
N GLY A 22 4.71 8.53 -11.72
CA GLY A 22 6.14 8.54 -12.03
C GLY A 22 6.50 9.51 -13.15
N SER A 23 5.65 9.60 -14.18
CA SER A 23 5.86 10.56 -15.28
C SER A 23 5.64 12.00 -14.82
N LYS A 24 4.65 12.28 -13.98
CA LYS A 24 4.40 13.61 -13.39
C LYS A 24 5.53 14.05 -12.46
N LEU A 25 6.14 13.12 -11.70
CA LEU A 25 7.32 13.40 -10.87
C LEU A 25 8.51 13.89 -11.68
N LYS A 26 8.67 13.39 -12.92
CA LYS A 26 9.72 13.88 -13.85
C LYS A 26 9.53 15.35 -14.21
N ASP A 27 8.28 15.82 -14.20
CA ASP A 27 7.90 17.21 -14.49
C ASP A 27 7.86 18.08 -13.21
N GLY A 28 8.38 17.58 -12.08
CA GLY A 28 8.47 18.32 -10.82
C GLY A 28 7.20 18.29 -9.97
N PHE A 29 6.28 17.38 -10.24
CA PHE A 29 5.10 17.20 -9.40
C PHE A 29 5.49 16.65 -8.02
N ASP A 30 4.89 17.20 -6.97
CA ASP A 30 4.97 16.67 -5.60
C ASP A 30 3.60 16.13 -5.17
N PRO A 31 3.44 14.80 -5.01
CA PRO A 31 2.18 14.21 -4.63
C PRO A 31 1.75 14.54 -3.19
N PHE A 32 2.67 14.99 -2.35
CA PHE A 32 2.40 15.29 -0.94
C PHE A 32 2.12 16.78 -0.65
N ASN A 33 2.11 17.63 -1.67
CA ASN A 33 2.01 19.09 -1.53
C ASN A 33 0.72 19.58 -0.84
N LYS A 34 -0.33 18.74 -0.75
CA LYS A 34 -1.60 19.02 -0.05
C LYS A 34 -1.67 18.42 1.34
N ILE A 35 -0.66 17.69 1.76
CA ILE A 35 -0.62 17.00 3.05
C ILE A 35 0.33 17.75 3.98
N ASN A 36 -0.24 18.33 5.03
CA ASN A 36 0.56 18.96 6.07
C ASN A 36 1.25 17.90 6.92
N ARG A 37 2.58 18.00 7.01
CA ARG A 37 3.39 17.25 7.95
C ARG A 37 3.76 18.16 9.13
N GLY A 38 3.28 17.82 10.34
CA GLY A 38 3.76 18.43 11.58
C GLY A 38 5.23 18.07 11.84
N ASN A 39 5.96 18.96 12.52
CA ASN A 39 7.40 18.75 12.81
C ASN A 39 7.66 17.46 13.61
N ASP A 40 6.73 17.11 14.51
CA ASP A 40 6.83 15.95 15.40
C ASP A 40 6.00 14.75 14.91
N ASP A 41 5.48 14.80 13.68
CA ASP A 41 4.74 13.70 13.09
C ASP A 41 5.70 12.62 12.56
N CYS A 42 5.36 11.36 12.86
CA CYS A 42 6.00 10.17 12.33
C CYS A 42 5.09 9.53 11.28
N TRP A 43 5.51 9.56 10.01
CA TRP A 43 4.71 9.06 8.89
C TRP A 43 5.16 7.67 8.44
N ILE A 44 4.20 6.76 8.29
CA ILE A 44 4.39 5.36 7.94
C ILE A 44 3.49 5.04 6.74
N GLY A 45 4.04 4.44 5.67
CA GLY A 45 3.30 4.01 4.50
C GLY A 45 3.81 2.69 3.91
N ASN A 46 3.11 2.14 2.93
CA ASN A 46 3.56 1.00 2.13
C ASN A 46 4.12 1.51 0.79
N PHE A 47 5.43 1.37 0.57
CA PHE A 47 6.06 1.73 -0.70
C PHE A 47 5.86 0.61 -1.72
N GLU A 48 4.85 0.75 -2.57
CA GLU A 48 4.45 -0.28 -3.53
C GLU A 48 4.97 0.05 -4.92
N GLY A 49 6.25 -0.21 -5.14
CA GLY A 49 6.96 0.08 -6.38
C GLY A 49 8.46 -0.09 -6.23
N VAL A 50 9.20 0.28 -7.26
CA VAL A 50 10.65 0.15 -7.36
C VAL A 50 11.29 1.50 -7.65
N ALA A 51 12.21 1.94 -6.78
CA ALA A 51 13.03 3.14 -6.98
C ALA A 51 14.44 2.75 -7.41
N SER A 52 14.64 2.58 -8.72
CA SER A 52 15.91 2.09 -9.26
C SER A 52 16.12 2.51 -10.72
N GLU A 53 17.34 2.73 -11.10
CA GLU A 53 17.79 2.81 -12.49
C GLU A 53 17.90 1.42 -13.15
N TYR A 54 17.98 0.34 -12.36
CA TYR A 54 18.12 -1.04 -12.83
C TYR A 54 16.77 -1.69 -13.12
N SER A 55 16.76 -2.65 -14.06
CA SER A 55 15.61 -3.48 -14.36
C SER A 55 16.03 -4.72 -15.15
N ASP A 56 15.56 -5.88 -14.73
CA ASP A 56 15.69 -7.14 -15.50
C ASP A 56 14.64 -7.24 -16.61
N LEU A 57 13.66 -6.33 -16.61
CA LEU A 57 12.60 -6.25 -17.61
C LEU A 57 12.99 -5.35 -18.79
N THR A 58 12.38 -5.58 -19.95
CA THR A 58 12.62 -4.82 -21.18
C THR A 58 11.33 -4.22 -21.75
N GLY A 59 11.44 -3.28 -22.68
CA GLY A 59 10.30 -2.64 -23.32
C GLY A 59 9.46 -1.82 -22.34
N THR A 60 8.13 -1.85 -22.50
CA THR A 60 7.19 -1.14 -21.61
C THR A 60 7.22 -1.67 -20.19
N ALA A 61 7.44 -2.97 -20.01
CA ALA A 61 7.52 -3.58 -18.68
C ALA A 61 8.63 -2.98 -17.82
N ALA A 62 9.76 -2.58 -18.43
CA ALA A 62 10.86 -1.92 -17.73
C ALA A 62 10.50 -0.54 -17.12
N HIS A 63 9.36 0.02 -17.46
CA HIS A 63 8.89 1.32 -16.97
C HIS A 63 7.68 1.24 -16.04
N GLN A 64 7.08 0.04 -15.89
CA GLN A 64 5.92 -0.21 -15.03
C GLN A 64 6.40 -0.44 -13.60
N PHE A 65 5.77 0.22 -12.62
CA PHE A 65 6.12 0.12 -11.20
C PHE A 65 7.59 0.45 -10.88
N ARG A 66 8.25 1.25 -11.73
CA ARG A 66 9.63 1.69 -11.53
C ARG A 66 9.78 3.19 -11.77
N ILE A 67 10.51 3.83 -10.89
CA ILE A 67 10.92 5.24 -10.98
C ILE A 67 12.44 5.36 -10.88
N ASP A 68 13.02 6.26 -11.68
CA ASP A 68 14.44 6.62 -11.52
C ASP A 68 14.61 7.42 -10.22
N PRO A 69 15.58 7.06 -9.37
CA PRO A 69 15.81 7.70 -8.07
C PRO A 69 15.94 9.23 -8.11
N GLN A 70 16.46 9.78 -9.21
CA GLN A 70 16.63 11.24 -9.34
C GLN A 70 15.33 12.03 -9.20
N TYR A 71 14.16 11.42 -9.53
CA TYR A 71 12.87 12.09 -9.51
C TYR A 71 12.17 12.07 -8.16
N ILE A 72 12.67 11.30 -7.20
CA ILE A 72 12.08 11.22 -5.85
C ILE A 72 13.00 11.78 -4.76
N LYS A 73 14.18 12.31 -5.11
CA LYS A 73 15.18 12.83 -4.15
C LYS A 73 14.67 13.91 -3.21
N HIS A 74 13.64 14.65 -3.60
CA HIS A 74 13.04 15.72 -2.83
C HIS A 74 11.86 15.25 -1.95
N LEU A 75 11.45 13.99 -2.06
CA LEU A 75 10.30 13.46 -1.34
C LEU A 75 10.73 12.87 0.01
N ASN A 76 10.71 13.69 1.04
CA ASN A 76 11.09 13.33 2.41
C ASN A 76 9.91 13.33 3.39
N HIS A 77 8.72 13.00 2.90
CA HIS A 77 7.47 13.09 3.69
C HIS A 77 7.31 11.95 4.69
N PHE A 78 7.98 10.81 4.50
CA PHE A 78 7.84 9.61 5.31
C PHE A 78 9.09 9.31 6.15
N ASP A 79 8.88 8.74 7.34
CA ASP A 79 9.93 8.24 8.22
C ASP A 79 10.14 6.74 8.04
N PHE A 80 9.05 6.01 7.72
CA PHE A 80 9.08 4.56 7.56
C PHE A 80 8.30 4.12 6.33
N TYR A 81 8.88 3.16 5.61
CA TYR A 81 8.17 2.41 4.58
C TYR A 81 8.18 0.91 4.83
N GLY A 82 6.99 0.30 4.85
CA GLY A 82 6.83 -1.13 4.61
C GLY A 82 7.17 -1.43 3.14
N ILE A 83 8.04 -2.40 2.92
CA ILE A 83 8.46 -2.83 1.57
C ILE A 83 8.17 -4.30 1.30
N ALA A 84 7.43 -4.97 2.18
CA ALA A 84 6.97 -6.33 1.95
C ALA A 84 5.70 -6.33 1.10
N ASN A 85 5.84 -6.22 -0.22
CA ASN A 85 4.71 -6.22 -1.15
C ASN A 85 5.08 -6.88 -2.49
N ASN A 86 4.07 -7.24 -3.28
CA ASN A 86 4.21 -8.01 -4.51
C ASN A 86 4.80 -7.22 -5.71
N HIS A 87 5.11 -5.92 -5.57
CA HIS A 87 5.70 -5.11 -6.64
C HIS A 87 7.17 -4.76 -6.41
N VAL A 88 7.66 -4.83 -5.16
CA VAL A 88 9.01 -4.37 -4.84
C VAL A 88 10.12 -5.20 -5.52
N MET A 89 9.84 -6.48 -5.85
CA MET A 89 10.77 -7.37 -6.58
C MET A 89 10.54 -7.41 -8.10
N GLN A 90 9.61 -6.61 -8.63
CA GLN A 90 9.19 -6.68 -10.05
C GLN A 90 10.34 -6.48 -11.05
N HIS A 91 11.42 -5.82 -10.67
CA HIS A 91 12.56 -5.49 -11.53
C HIS A 91 13.84 -6.24 -11.16
N GLY A 92 13.74 -7.31 -10.37
CA GLY A 92 14.86 -8.16 -9.96
C GLY A 92 15.58 -7.69 -8.69
N ASP A 93 16.54 -8.50 -8.24
CA ASP A 93 17.23 -8.30 -6.96
C ASP A 93 18.05 -7.02 -6.92
N ALA A 94 18.78 -6.69 -8.00
CA ALA A 94 19.57 -5.47 -8.06
C ALA A 94 18.71 -4.21 -7.92
N ALA A 95 17.51 -4.21 -8.52
CA ALA A 95 16.56 -3.11 -8.41
C ALA A 95 15.92 -3.03 -7.01
N TYR A 96 15.69 -4.17 -6.37
CA TYR A 96 15.21 -4.23 -4.99
C TYR A 96 16.26 -3.64 -4.02
N GLN A 97 17.50 -4.10 -4.08
CA GLN A 97 18.59 -3.57 -3.26
C GLN A 97 18.77 -2.05 -3.48
N ARG A 98 18.72 -1.63 -4.74
CA ARG A 98 18.81 -0.22 -5.08
C ARG A 98 17.67 0.61 -4.50
N THR A 99 16.45 0.07 -4.48
CA THR A 99 15.30 0.72 -3.84
C THR A 99 15.55 0.97 -2.36
N GLN A 100 16.08 -0.01 -1.63
CA GLN A 100 16.42 0.13 -0.21
C GLN A 100 17.48 1.23 0.03
N GLU A 101 18.56 1.23 -0.77
CA GLU A 101 19.60 2.28 -0.71
C GLU A 101 19.01 3.67 -0.95
N VAL A 102 18.15 3.79 -1.96
CA VAL A 102 17.50 5.07 -2.30
C VAL A 102 16.64 5.55 -1.14
N LEU A 103 15.74 4.72 -0.63
CA LEU A 103 14.86 5.09 0.49
C LEU A 103 15.68 5.45 1.73
N THR A 104 16.72 4.68 2.06
CA THR A 104 17.64 4.99 3.15
C THR A 104 18.35 6.34 2.95
N SER A 105 18.76 6.67 1.71
CA SER A 105 19.40 7.96 1.40
C SER A 105 18.44 9.15 1.56
N LEU A 106 17.14 8.92 1.52
CA LEU A 106 16.10 9.92 1.82
C LEU A 106 15.81 10.05 3.33
N GLY A 107 16.53 9.33 4.18
CA GLY A 107 16.30 9.29 5.62
C GLY A 107 15.16 8.35 6.05
N VAL A 108 14.60 7.56 5.14
CA VAL A 108 13.51 6.64 5.40
C VAL A 108 14.04 5.30 5.89
N ARG A 109 13.46 4.76 6.96
CA ARG A 109 13.74 3.42 7.47
C ARG A 109 12.76 2.41 6.87
N CYS A 110 13.28 1.38 6.21
CA CYS A 110 12.47 0.30 5.65
C CYS A 110 12.27 -0.83 6.64
N PHE A 111 11.15 -1.54 6.54
CA PHE A 111 10.85 -2.74 7.32
C PHE A 111 10.07 -3.75 6.47
N GLY A 112 10.08 -5.02 6.92
CA GLY A 112 9.46 -6.12 6.18
C GLY A 112 10.42 -6.87 5.25
N GLU A 113 11.71 -6.65 5.37
CA GLU A 113 12.77 -7.42 4.70
C GLU A 113 13.05 -8.73 5.45
N ASN A 114 13.58 -9.73 4.77
CA ASN A 114 14.01 -10.96 5.45
C ASN A 114 15.09 -10.70 6.50
N SER A 115 15.96 -9.72 6.26
CA SER A 115 17.03 -9.29 7.18
C SER A 115 16.56 -8.28 8.24
N ASN A 116 15.48 -7.57 7.99
CA ASN A 116 14.94 -6.51 8.84
C ASN A 116 13.41 -6.52 8.84
N LYS A 117 12.84 -7.57 9.43
CA LYS A 117 11.38 -7.78 9.52
C LYS A 117 10.69 -6.71 10.34
N THR A 118 11.38 -6.29 11.43
CA THR A 118 10.88 -5.37 12.46
C THR A 118 11.85 -4.23 12.69
N VAL A 119 11.35 -3.01 12.69
CA VAL A 119 12.09 -1.82 13.16
C VAL A 119 11.56 -1.37 14.51
N LEU A 120 12.48 -0.95 15.37
CA LEU A 120 12.19 -0.39 16.69
C LEU A 120 12.52 1.10 16.70
N PHE A 121 11.66 1.90 17.33
CA PHE A 121 11.88 3.33 17.53
C PHE A 121 11.13 3.83 18.76
N GLU A 122 11.47 5.02 19.21
CA GLU A 122 10.76 5.71 20.29
C GLU A 122 9.93 6.86 19.70
N HIS A 123 8.70 7.01 20.17
CA HIS A 123 7.85 8.14 19.81
C HIS A 123 6.98 8.52 21.01
N GLN A 124 6.95 9.80 21.37
CA GLN A 124 6.21 10.33 22.53
C GLN A 124 6.50 9.56 23.84
N GLY A 125 7.77 9.16 24.06
CA GLY A 125 8.19 8.44 25.27
C GLY A 125 7.79 6.96 25.32
N ARG A 126 7.23 6.39 24.25
CA ARG A 126 6.94 4.95 24.12
C ARG A 126 7.81 4.27 23.08
N ASN A 127 8.24 3.06 23.40
CA ASN A 127 8.83 2.17 22.42
C ASN A 127 7.77 1.64 21.47
N VAL A 128 8.04 1.68 20.18
CA VAL A 128 7.16 1.22 19.09
C VAL A 128 7.92 0.24 18.21
N SER A 129 7.22 -0.78 17.74
CA SER A 129 7.73 -1.66 16.69
C SER A 129 6.82 -1.65 15.48
N LEU A 130 7.43 -1.66 14.29
CA LEU A 130 6.75 -1.90 13.02
C LEU A 130 7.27 -3.22 12.45
N THR A 131 6.40 -4.21 12.38
CA THR A 131 6.71 -5.52 11.79
C THR A 131 5.94 -5.66 10.49
N GLY A 132 6.64 -5.90 9.37
CA GLY A 132 6.03 -5.98 8.05
C GLY A 132 6.18 -7.34 7.39
N PHE A 133 5.14 -7.81 6.68
CA PHE A 133 5.22 -8.97 5.82
C PHE A 133 4.09 -8.99 4.78
N SER A 134 4.27 -9.83 3.74
CA SER A 134 3.26 -10.02 2.70
C SER A 134 2.75 -11.45 2.71
N GLN A 135 1.41 -11.60 2.62
CA GLN A 135 0.72 -12.86 2.31
C GLN A 135 0.28 -12.93 0.83
N ARG A 136 0.58 -11.89 0.04
CA ARG A 136 0.27 -11.91 -1.41
C ARG A 136 1.32 -12.70 -2.16
N ILE A 137 0.84 -13.55 -3.08
CA ILE A 137 1.74 -14.31 -3.98
C ILE A 137 2.57 -13.30 -4.78
N ASP A 138 3.90 -13.45 -4.71
CA ASP A 138 4.81 -12.73 -5.57
C ASP A 138 4.80 -13.38 -6.96
N CYS A 139 4.59 -12.55 -7.99
CA CYS A 139 4.54 -13.01 -9.39
C CYS A 139 5.90 -12.87 -10.10
N PHE A 140 6.89 -12.25 -9.44
CA PHE A 140 8.16 -11.86 -10.04
C PHE A 140 9.35 -12.63 -9.46
N SER A 141 9.25 -13.13 -8.24
CA SER A 141 10.29 -13.93 -7.59
C SER A 141 9.69 -15.17 -6.92
N SER A 142 10.35 -16.31 -7.11
CA SER A 142 10.01 -17.55 -6.38
C SER A 142 10.56 -17.54 -4.94
N GLN A 143 11.55 -16.69 -4.67
CA GLN A 143 12.18 -16.52 -3.35
C GLN A 143 12.34 -15.01 -3.09
N PRO A 144 11.27 -14.30 -2.71
CA PRO A 144 11.36 -12.88 -2.47
C PRO A 144 12.34 -12.53 -1.33
N SER A 145 13.05 -11.41 -1.50
CA SER A 145 13.99 -10.89 -0.50
C SER A 145 13.30 -10.15 0.64
N TYR A 146 12.02 -9.89 0.54
CA TYR A 146 11.16 -9.39 1.63
C TYR A 146 10.50 -10.55 2.39
N TRP A 147 10.00 -10.28 3.60
CA TRP A 147 9.36 -11.30 4.45
C TRP A 147 8.01 -11.72 3.85
N TYR A 148 8.09 -12.81 3.11
CA TYR A 148 7.01 -13.33 2.27
C TYR A 148 6.38 -14.57 2.90
N ASN A 149 5.05 -14.53 3.04
CA ASN A 149 4.20 -15.63 3.48
C ASN A 149 4.78 -16.42 4.68
N PRO A 150 5.17 -15.72 5.76
CA PRO A 150 5.78 -16.38 6.91
C PRO A 150 4.83 -17.39 7.55
N GLU A 151 5.42 -18.46 8.10
CA GLU A 151 4.69 -19.40 8.93
C GLU A 151 4.27 -18.76 10.26
N TYR A 152 3.17 -19.23 10.85
CA TYR A 152 2.68 -18.74 12.14
C TYR A 152 3.78 -18.72 13.20
N LYS A 153 4.60 -19.80 13.26
CA LYS A 153 5.69 -19.90 14.23
C LYS A 153 6.80 -18.87 14.03
N GLU A 154 7.06 -18.47 12.80
CA GLU A 154 8.04 -17.43 12.52
C GLU A 154 7.56 -16.07 13.01
N ILE A 155 6.27 -15.76 12.81
CA ILE A 155 5.64 -14.52 13.30
C ILE A 155 5.64 -14.51 14.84
N GLU A 156 5.23 -15.59 15.49
CA GLU A 156 5.28 -15.72 16.97
C GLU A 156 6.69 -15.45 17.50
N THR A 157 7.69 -16.07 16.86
CA THR A 157 9.10 -15.93 17.27
C THR A 157 9.57 -14.48 17.13
N GLU A 158 9.23 -13.85 16.00
CA GLU A 158 9.57 -12.43 15.77
C GLU A 158 8.92 -11.52 16.82
N LEU A 159 7.60 -11.67 17.05
CA LEU A 159 6.87 -10.84 18.01
C LEU A 159 7.32 -11.07 19.47
N ALA A 160 7.72 -12.30 19.81
CA ALA A 160 8.27 -12.63 21.13
C ALA A 160 9.67 -12.05 21.35
N SER A 161 10.42 -11.78 20.28
CA SER A 161 11.75 -11.15 20.35
C SER A 161 11.70 -9.65 20.65
N ILE A 162 10.55 -9.00 20.41
CA ILE A 162 10.36 -7.57 20.65
C ILE A 162 10.32 -7.29 22.16
N PRO A 163 11.06 -6.28 22.67
CA PRO A 163 11.08 -5.95 24.08
C PRO A 163 9.69 -5.76 24.68
N GLN A 164 9.53 -6.23 25.92
CA GLN A 164 8.27 -6.07 26.65
C GLN A 164 7.93 -4.58 26.84
N GLY A 165 6.65 -4.22 26.79
CA GLY A 165 6.18 -2.83 26.89
C GLY A 165 6.26 -2.03 25.58
N THR A 166 6.75 -2.62 24.50
CA THR A 166 6.74 -2.01 23.17
C THR A 166 5.34 -2.08 22.57
N PHE A 167 4.85 -0.97 22.02
CA PHE A 167 3.60 -0.94 21.23
C PHE A 167 3.83 -1.54 19.84
N LYS A 168 3.22 -2.71 19.59
CA LYS A 168 3.50 -3.54 18.41
C LYS A 168 2.48 -3.30 17.30
N ILE A 169 2.93 -2.69 16.21
CA ILE A 169 2.13 -2.47 15.00
C ILE A 169 2.55 -3.50 13.95
N ILE A 170 1.60 -4.32 13.49
CA ILE A 170 1.79 -5.28 12.41
C ILE A 170 1.25 -4.68 11.11
N TYR A 171 2.08 -4.68 10.08
CA TYR A 171 1.81 -4.12 8.76
C TYR A 171 1.76 -5.24 7.73
N VAL A 172 0.56 -5.56 7.21
CA VAL A 172 0.35 -6.76 6.39
C VAL A 172 -0.12 -6.41 5.00
N HIS A 173 0.58 -6.88 3.98
CA HIS A 173 0.17 -6.77 2.59
C HIS A 173 -0.58 -8.05 2.17
N TRP A 174 -1.91 -8.00 2.11
CA TRP A 174 -2.76 -9.20 2.04
C TRP A 174 -4.08 -9.02 1.26
N GLY A 175 -4.82 -10.13 1.14
CA GLY A 175 -6.20 -10.14 0.66
C GLY A 175 -6.32 -10.09 -0.86
N ASN A 176 -7.48 -9.69 -1.33
CA ASN A 176 -7.80 -9.60 -2.75
C ASN A 176 -7.98 -8.15 -3.18
N GLU A 177 -7.35 -7.79 -4.30
CA GLU A 177 -7.49 -6.45 -4.88
C GLU A 177 -8.97 -6.12 -5.13
N TYR A 178 -9.33 -4.87 -4.89
CA TYR A 178 -10.62 -4.24 -5.25
C TYR A 178 -11.84 -4.74 -4.48
N VAL A 179 -11.68 -5.63 -3.51
CA VAL A 179 -12.77 -6.15 -2.67
C VAL A 179 -12.89 -5.31 -1.41
N GLY A 180 -14.06 -4.69 -1.20
CA GLY A 180 -14.32 -3.74 -0.10
C GLY A 180 -14.59 -4.38 1.27
N ARG A 181 -14.29 -5.67 1.46
CA ARG A 181 -14.39 -6.37 2.75
C ARG A 181 -13.32 -7.44 2.89
N PRO A 182 -12.87 -7.72 4.11
CA PRO A 182 -11.93 -8.80 4.35
C PRO A 182 -12.58 -10.19 4.11
N SER A 183 -11.76 -11.17 3.76
CA SER A 183 -12.16 -12.57 3.76
C SER A 183 -12.20 -13.11 5.19
N SER A 184 -12.92 -14.22 5.41
CA SER A 184 -12.92 -14.93 6.69
C SER A 184 -11.52 -15.41 7.08
N GLN A 185 -10.66 -15.72 6.11
CA GLN A 185 -9.26 -16.06 6.35
C GLN A 185 -8.49 -14.88 6.92
N GLN A 186 -8.62 -13.68 6.30
CA GLN A 186 -7.98 -12.46 6.81
C GLN A 186 -8.44 -12.15 8.24
N LYS A 187 -9.74 -12.26 8.53
CA LYS A 187 -10.28 -12.03 9.87
C LYS A 187 -9.66 -12.98 10.92
N ARG A 188 -9.69 -14.28 10.66
CA ARG A 188 -9.09 -15.27 11.58
C ARG A 188 -7.62 -15.01 11.81
N PHE A 189 -6.89 -14.68 10.75
CA PHE A 189 -5.47 -14.39 10.84
C PHE A 189 -5.20 -13.08 11.63
N ALA A 190 -5.98 -12.03 11.40
CA ALA A 190 -5.87 -10.78 12.15
C ALA A 190 -6.15 -10.96 13.65
N HIS A 191 -7.19 -11.74 14.00
CA HIS A 191 -7.48 -12.07 15.39
C HIS A 191 -6.32 -12.84 16.02
N TRP A 192 -5.74 -13.81 15.29
CA TRP A 192 -4.59 -14.57 15.77
C TRP A 192 -3.36 -13.66 15.96
N LEU A 193 -3.10 -12.69 15.08
CA LEU A 193 -2.01 -11.73 15.27
C LEU A 193 -2.15 -10.94 16.59
N VAL A 194 -3.38 -10.55 16.93
CA VAL A 194 -3.67 -9.93 18.22
C VAL A 194 -3.45 -10.91 19.37
N ASP A 195 -3.87 -12.17 19.22
CA ASP A 195 -3.71 -13.21 20.24
C ASP A 195 -2.24 -13.52 20.56
N VAL A 196 -1.34 -13.36 19.57
CA VAL A 196 0.11 -13.56 19.74
C VAL A 196 0.87 -12.27 20.08
N GLY A 197 0.14 -11.17 20.36
CA GLY A 197 0.70 -9.97 20.98
C GLY A 197 0.79 -8.72 20.12
N ALA A 198 0.11 -8.64 18.97
CA ALA A 198 -0.04 -7.38 18.25
C ALA A 198 -0.94 -6.40 19.01
N ASP A 199 -0.53 -5.14 19.11
CA ASP A 199 -1.34 -4.05 19.66
C ASP A 199 -2.20 -3.39 18.58
N MET A 200 -1.76 -3.45 17.33
CA MET A 200 -2.49 -2.96 16.17
C MET A 200 -2.12 -3.78 14.93
N VAL A 201 -3.12 -4.05 14.07
CA VAL A 201 -2.92 -4.68 12.76
C VAL A 201 -3.40 -3.72 11.68
N VAL A 202 -2.56 -3.47 10.68
CA VAL A 202 -2.85 -2.57 9.56
C VAL A 202 -2.62 -3.30 8.25
N GLY A 203 -3.69 -3.44 7.46
CA GLY A 203 -3.68 -4.14 6.18
C GLY A 203 -3.52 -3.22 4.98
N MET A 204 -2.82 -3.72 3.96
CA MET A 204 -2.54 -3.08 2.67
C MET A 204 -2.84 -4.05 1.52
N HIS A 205 -2.76 -3.62 0.27
CA HIS A 205 -2.94 -4.40 -0.96
C HIS A 205 -4.33 -4.34 -1.61
N PRO A 206 -5.48 -4.35 -0.90
CA PRO A 206 -6.76 -4.33 -1.61
C PRO A 206 -6.99 -3.10 -2.50
N HIS A 207 -6.20 -2.04 -2.34
CA HIS A 207 -6.30 -0.76 -3.06
C HIS A 207 -7.65 -0.06 -2.90
N VAL A 208 -8.48 -0.53 -1.99
CA VAL A 208 -9.76 0.06 -1.57
C VAL A 208 -9.88 -0.01 -0.06
N LEU A 209 -10.61 0.91 0.52
CA LEU A 209 -10.92 0.85 1.94
C LEU A 209 -11.66 -0.44 2.28
N GLN A 210 -11.24 -1.08 3.36
CA GLN A 210 -12.00 -2.13 4.06
C GLN A 210 -12.30 -1.65 5.48
N GLY A 211 -13.27 -2.27 6.13
CA GLY A 211 -13.63 -1.92 7.50
C GLY A 211 -12.51 -2.13 8.52
N TYR A 212 -12.74 -1.63 9.71
CA TYR A 212 -11.92 -1.93 10.88
C TYR A 212 -12.78 -2.43 12.03
N GLU A 213 -12.18 -3.18 12.94
CA GLU A 213 -12.83 -3.63 14.17
C GLU A 213 -11.90 -3.52 15.38
N THR A 214 -12.50 -3.67 16.56
CA THR A 214 -11.77 -3.83 17.80
C THR A 214 -11.91 -5.28 18.28
N TYR A 215 -10.79 -5.97 18.42
CA TYR A 215 -10.74 -7.33 18.95
C TYR A 215 -9.85 -7.36 20.20
N LYS A 216 -10.39 -7.83 21.33
CA LYS A 216 -9.70 -7.82 22.64
C LYS A 216 -9.09 -6.45 23.02
N GLY A 217 -9.79 -5.37 22.68
CA GLY A 217 -9.31 -4.00 22.91
C GLY A 217 -8.23 -3.50 21.95
N LYS A 218 -7.86 -4.26 20.90
CA LYS A 218 -6.87 -3.90 19.90
C LYS A 218 -7.54 -3.60 18.57
N TYR A 219 -6.99 -2.64 17.81
CA TYR A 219 -7.57 -2.23 16.53
C TYR A 219 -6.99 -3.03 15.37
N ILE A 220 -7.88 -3.45 14.47
CA ILE A 220 -7.55 -4.15 13.24
C ILE A 220 -8.14 -3.36 12.07
N PHE A 221 -7.30 -2.75 11.26
CA PHE A 221 -7.66 -2.09 10.00
C PHE A 221 -7.37 -3.06 8.86
N TYR A 222 -8.39 -3.52 8.15
CA TYR A 222 -8.22 -4.55 7.13
C TYR A 222 -7.61 -4.02 5.83
N SER A 223 -7.88 -2.76 5.48
CA SER A 223 -7.18 -2.03 4.41
C SER A 223 -7.42 -0.53 4.54
N LEU A 224 -6.34 0.25 4.45
CA LEU A 224 -6.39 1.71 4.41
C LEU A 224 -6.55 2.26 2.99
N GLY A 225 -6.69 1.39 1.97
CA GLY A 225 -6.78 1.80 0.57
C GLY A 225 -5.50 2.43 0.03
N ASN A 226 -5.62 3.24 -1.00
CA ASN A 226 -4.50 3.96 -1.59
C ASN A 226 -4.29 5.32 -0.93
N PHE A 227 -3.04 5.70 -0.70
CA PHE A 227 -2.69 7.07 -0.36
C PHE A 227 -2.21 7.83 -1.59
N VAL A 228 -1.24 7.30 -2.33
CA VAL A 228 -0.81 7.82 -3.63
C VAL A 228 -0.82 6.68 -4.63
N PHE A 229 -1.77 6.69 -5.56
CA PHE A 229 -1.86 5.65 -6.58
C PHE A 229 -2.72 6.14 -7.75
N ASP A 230 -2.22 6.11 -8.97
CA ASP A 230 -3.02 6.51 -10.14
C ASP A 230 -3.91 5.35 -10.61
N ARG A 231 -5.13 5.29 -10.08
CA ARG A 231 -6.15 4.31 -10.43
C ARG A 231 -7.47 5.00 -10.79
N PRO A 232 -8.05 4.72 -11.95
CA PRO A 232 -9.25 5.43 -12.45
C PRO A 232 -10.56 4.96 -11.83
N TRP A 233 -10.60 3.79 -11.18
CA TRP A 233 -11.81 3.29 -10.55
C TRP A 233 -12.11 4.02 -9.24
N THR A 234 -13.32 4.57 -9.10
CA THR A 234 -13.67 5.45 -7.98
C THR A 234 -13.29 4.91 -6.60
N PRO A 235 -13.59 3.66 -6.20
CA PRO A 235 -13.21 3.18 -4.88
C PRO A 235 -11.70 3.19 -4.59
N THR A 236 -10.85 3.07 -5.63
CA THR A 236 -9.39 3.09 -5.47
C THR A 236 -8.80 4.50 -5.31
N LYS A 237 -9.63 5.53 -5.43
CA LYS A 237 -9.24 6.93 -5.20
C LYS A 237 -9.36 7.33 -3.71
N TYR A 238 -9.96 6.49 -2.88
CA TYR A 238 -10.18 6.78 -1.47
C TYR A 238 -9.23 5.96 -0.59
N GLY A 239 -8.69 6.62 0.41
CA GLY A 239 -7.83 6.04 1.42
C GLY A 239 -8.15 6.62 2.79
N ALA A 240 -7.36 6.22 3.79
CA ALA A 240 -7.47 6.74 5.14
C ALA A 240 -6.08 6.99 5.75
N ILE A 241 -6.03 7.97 6.66
CA ILE A 241 -4.93 8.19 7.58
C ILE A 241 -5.39 7.72 8.97
N VAL A 242 -4.65 6.83 9.58
CA VAL A 242 -4.79 6.46 10.98
C VAL A 242 -3.81 7.28 11.79
N THR A 243 -4.30 8.13 12.68
CA THR A 243 -3.48 8.97 13.56
C THR A 243 -3.51 8.39 14.97
N LEU A 244 -2.32 8.17 15.57
CA LEU A 244 -2.16 7.68 16.93
C LEU A 244 -1.47 8.73 17.80
N ASP A 245 -2.04 8.99 18.97
CA ASP A 245 -1.39 9.69 20.06
C ASP A 245 -0.89 8.66 21.08
N LEU A 246 0.42 8.51 21.19
CA LEU A 246 1.02 7.56 22.12
C LEU A 246 1.31 8.16 23.49
N SER A 247 1.06 9.46 23.71
CA SER A 247 1.17 10.07 25.03
C SER A 247 0.04 9.64 25.97
N GLU A 248 -1.09 9.22 25.40
CA GLU A 248 -2.26 8.75 26.16
C GLU A 248 -2.09 7.29 26.63
N GLU A 249 -2.60 6.96 27.81
CA GLU A 249 -2.55 5.59 28.35
C GLU A 249 -3.30 4.60 27.43
N GLU A 250 -4.49 4.96 26.99
CA GLU A 250 -5.29 4.23 26.02
C GLU A 250 -5.15 4.83 24.62
N VAL A 251 -4.47 4.11 23.72
CA VAL A 251 -4.26 4.58 22.34
C VAL A 251 -5.54 4.40 21.54
N LYS A 252 -6.21 5.51 21.22
CA LYS A 252 -7.41 5.53 20.36
C LYS A 252 -7.05 6.15 19.00
N PRO A 253 -7.20 5.40 17.90
CA PRO A 253 -6.91 5.94 16.57
C PRO A 253 -7.96 6.98 16.17
N VAL A 254 -7.47 8.09 15.61
CA VAL A 254 -8.30 9.06 14.88
C VAL A 254 -8.16 8.78 13.39
N LEU A 255 -9.29 8.85 12.67
CA LEU A 255 -9.37 8.49 11.25
C LEU A 255 -9.72 9.69 10.41
N ASP A 256 -8.88 10.01 9.45
CA ASP A 256 -9.15 10.97 8.39
C ASP A 256 -9.29 10.23 7.06
N TYR A 257 -10.30 10.61 6.26
CA TYR A 257 -10.42 10.11 4.90
C TYR A 257 -9.54 10.91 3.95
N THR A 258 -8.95 10.23 2.99
CA THR A 258 -8.24 10.88 1.89
C THR A 258 -8.89 10.54 0.56
N LYS A 259 -8.71 11.44 -0.40
CA LYS A 259 -9.10 11.21 -1.80
C LYS A 259 -8.00 11.70 -2.71
N THR A 260 -7.58 10.84 -3.62
CA THR A 260 -6.64 11.21 -4.67
C THR A 260 -7.36 12.04 -5.74
N ASP A 261 -6.85 13.23 -6.00
CA ASP A 261 -7.35 14.10 -7.05
C ASP A 261 -6.93 13.64 -8.47
N ASP A 262 -7.28 14.40 -9.50
CA ASP A 262 -6.95 14.05 -10.88
C ASP A 262 -5.43 14.21 -11.19
N SER A 263 -4.67 14.90 -10.34
CA SER A 263 -3.22 14.97 -10.44
C SER A 263 -2.52 13.75 -9.84
N GLY A 264 -3.19 13.01 -8.96
CA GLY A 264 -2.65 11.90 -8.19
C GLY A 264 -2.20 12.29 -6.78
N ALA A 265 -2.42 13.55 -6.37
CA ALA A 265 -2.17 14.01 -5.00
C ALA A 265 -3.32 13.61 -4.08
N PRO A 266 -3.06 13.01 -2.90
CA PRO A 266 -4.06 12.83 -1.87
C PRO A 266 -4.42 14.17 -1.23
N GLU A 267 -5.68 14.32 -0.85
CA GLU A 267 -6.17 15.41 -0.03
C GLU A 267 -7.05 14.85 1.09
N ILE A 268 -6.98 15.45 2.27
CA ILE A 268 -7.87 15.10 3.38
C ILE A 268 -9.26 15.68 3.06
N ILE A 269 -10.28 14.85 3.18
CA ILE A 269 -11.66 15.23 2.88
C ILE A 269 -12.57 14.97 4.07
N ASN A 270 -13.63 15.77 4.17
CA ASN A 270 -14.70 15.54 5.15
C ASN A 270 -15.45 14.25 4.81
N VAL A 271 -15.90 13.52 5.83
CA VAL A 271 -16.70 12.29 5.69
C VAL A 271 -17.95 12.48 4.85
N ASP A 272 -18.57 13.66 4.88
CA ASP A 272 -19.75 13.99 4.06
C ASP A 272 -19.46 13.96 2.55
N ASN A 273 -18.20 14.10 2.16
CA ASN A 273 -17.73 14.01 0.77
C ASN A 273 -17.28 12.60 0.36
N VAL A 274 -17.38 11.62 1.26
CA VAL A 274 -17.08 10.21 1.00
C VAL A 274 -18.37 9.48 0.63
N PRO A 275 -18.44 8.74 -0.49
CA PRO A 275 -19.59 7.90 -0.79
C PRO A 275 -19.96 7.02 0.39
N SER A 276 -21.25 6.92 0.73
CA SER A 276 -21.71 6.22 1.94
C SER A 276 -21.22 4.77 2.00
N GLU A 277 -21.12 4.11 0.85
CA GLU A 277 -20.63 2.73 0.72
C GLU A 277 -19.11 2.58 0.93
N LEU A 278 -18.35 3.68 1.01
CA LEU A 278 -16.92 3.72 1.32
C LEU A 278 -16.62 4.29 2.71
N GLN A 279 -17.63 4.69 3.45
CA GLN A 279 -17.46 5.14 4.83
C GLN A 279 -17.25 3.95 5.76
N PHE A 280 -16.40 4.10 6.78
CA PHE A 280 -16.14 3.04 7.76
C PHE A 280 -17.41 2.60 8.50
N SER A 281 -18.35 3.50 8.75
CA SER A 281 -19.67 3.16 9.32
C SER A 281 -20.42 2.09 8.51
N PHE A 282 -20.29 2.11 7.18
CA PHE A 282 -20.84 1.08 6.30
C PHE A 282 -19.90 -0.12 6.15
N LEU A 283 -18.60 0.13 5.93
CA LEU A 283 -17.62 -0.95 5.70
C LEU A 283 -17.51 -1.89 6.91
N ASN A 284 -17.63 -1.36 8.13
CA ASN A 284 -17.59 -2.16 9.36
C ASN A 284 -18.77 -3.15 9.44
N THR A 285 -19.92 -2.83 8.85
CA THR A 285 -21.06 -3.76 8.77
C THR A 285 -20.78 -4.98 7.89
N LYS A 286 -19.77 -4.87 6.99
CA LYS A 286 -19.39 -5.94 6.06
C LYS A 286 -18.38 -6.93 6.64
N ILE A 287 -17.72 -6.59 7.74
CA ILE A 287 -16.71 -7.46 8.37
C ILE A 287 -17.33 -8.78 8.85
N ASN A 288 -18.56 -8.73 9.39
CA ASN A 288 -19.24 -9.90 9.97
C ASN A 288 -20.12 -10.67 8.98
N ILE A 289 -20.06 -10.36 7.69
CA ILE A 289 -20.76 -11.16 6.69
C ILE A 289 -19.99 -12.47 6.54
N ASP A 290 -20.64 -13.58 6.94
CA ASP A 290 -20.11 -14.92 6.64
C ASP A 290 -20.00 -15.09 5.14
N ASP A 291 -18.77 -15.27 4.66
CA ASP A 291 -18.52 -15.65 3.30
C ASP A 291 -18.52 -17.19 3.22
N ASN A 292 -19.51 -17.76 2.58
CA ASN A 292 -19.20 -19.01 1.94
C ASN A 292 -18.18 -18.68 0.81
N SER A 293 -17.22 -19.53 0.59
CA SER A 293 -16.12 -19.31 -0.34
C SER A 293 -16.61 -18.95 -1.77
N GLU A 294 -17.81 -19.37 -2.16
CA GLU A 294 -18.40 -19.16 -3.48
C GLU A 294 -18.91 -17.71 -3.67
N GLU A 295 -19.64 -17.17 -2.68
CA GLU A 295 -20.11 -15.78 -2.74
C GLU A 295 -18.95 -14.79 -2.77
N TYR A 296 -17.90 -15.03 -1.97
CA TYR A 296 -16.70 -14.21 -1.97
C TYR A 296 -15.97 -14.27 -3.32
N HIS A 297 -15.86 -15.45 -3.94
CA HIS A 297 -15.27 -15.59 -5.28
C HIS A 297 -16.07 -14.87 -6.37
N VAL A 298 -17.40 -14.88 -6.27
CA VAL A 298 -18.27 -14.12 -7.19
C VAL A 298 -18.05 -12.62 -7.00
N GLU A 299 -17.92 -12.15 -5.77
CA GLU A 299 -17.64 -10.74 -5.46
C GLU A 299 -16.28 -10.31 -6.03
N ILE A 300 -15.23 -11.10 -5.84
CA ILE A 300 -13.91 -10.86 -6.43
C ILE A 300 -14.04 -10.65 -7.94
N LYS A 301 -14.67 -11.61 -8.65
CA LYS A 301 -14.84 -11.51 -10.11
C LYS A 301 -15.59 -10.24 -10.54
N LYS A 302 -16.63 -9.84 -9.79
CA LYS A 302 -17.40 -8.61 -10.06
C LYS A 302 -16.55 -7.36 -9.86
N CYS A 303 -15.77 -7.29 -8.79
CA CYS A 303 -14.90 -6.15 -8.48
C CYS A 303 -13.80 -5.99 -9.54
N TYR A 304 -13.12 -7.08 -9.89
CA TYR A 304 -12.15 -7.08 -10.99
C TYR A 304 -12.76 -6.65 -12.33
N ALA A 305 -13.97 -7.10 -12.66
CA ALA A 305 -14.65 -6.71 -13.90
C ALA A 305 -14.96 -5.19 -13.93
N LYS A 306 -15.41 -4.62 -12.80
CA LYS A 306 -15.67 -3.18 -12.66
C LYS A 306 -14.38 -2.38 -12.81
N HIS A 307 -13.32 -2.79 -12.12
CA HIS A 307 -12.01 -2.16 -12.21
C HIS A 307 -11.45 -2.20 -13.63
N ARG A 308 -11.46 -3.36 -14.30
CA ARG A 308 -11.03 -3.50 -15.71
C ARG A 308 -11.83 -2.60 -16.65
N LYS A 309 -13.14 -2.47 -16.45
CA LYS A 309 -13.97 -1.57 -17.24
C LYS A 309 -13.56 -0.11 -17.06
N ALA A 310 -13.34 0.32 -15.83
CA ALA A 310 -12.87 1.69 -15.52
C ALA A 310 -11.51 1.97 -16.17
N ASN A 311 -10.55 1.05 -16.06
CA ASN A 311 -9.22 1.17 -16.67
C ASN A 311 -9.31 1.27 -18.21
N ARG A 312 -10.12 0.44 -18.87
CA ARG A 312 -10.30 0.51 -20.32
C ARG A 312 -10.83 1.87 -20.77
N LEU A 313 -11.81 2.41 -20.05
CA LEU A 313 -12.36 3.74 -20.37
C LEU A 313 -11.33 4.84 -20.15
N ASP A 314 -10.53 4.75 -19.11
CA ASP A 314 -9.48 5.71 -18.83
C ASP A 314 -8.35 5.67 -19.89
N ILE A 315 -7.90 4.47 -20.26
CA ILE A 315 -6.93 4.29 -21.35
C ILE A 315 -7.43 4.95 -22.65
N ILE A 316 -8.68 4.72 -23.03
CA ILE A 316 -9.25 5.34 -24.23
C ILE A 316 -9.23 6.86 -24.13
N LYS A 317 -9.62 7.42 -22.99
CA LYS A 317 -9.57 8.87 -22.74
C LYS A 317 -8.16 9.44 -22.84
N ARG A 318 -7.16 8.75 -22.23
CA ARG A 318 -5.75 9.14 -22.27
C ARG A 318 -5.18 9.03 -23.70
N MET A 319 -5.51 8.00 -24.44
CA MET A 319 -5.12 7.84 -25.86
C MET A 319 -5.63 8.98 -26.75
N VAL A 320 -6.87 9.41 -26.56
CA VAL A 320 -7.45 10.55 -27.31
C VAL A 320 -6.69 11.84 -26.98
N LYS A 321 -6.32 12.06 -25.74
CA LYS A 321 -5.56 13.24 -25.29
C LYS A 321 -4.07 13.20 -25.67
N HIS A 322 -3.49 12.00 -25.81
CA HIS A 322 -2.07 11.77 -26.05
C HIS A 322 -1.83 10.77 -27.17
N PRO A 323 -2.10 11.12 -28.45
CA PRO A 323 -2.06 10.19 -29.58
C PRO A 323 -0.69 9.55 -29.84
N ARG A 324 0.41 10.15 -29.39
CA ARG A 324 1.77 9.56 -29.47
C ARG A 324 1.91 8.27 -28.64
N MET A 325 1.14 8.15 -27.55
CA MET A 325 1.08 6.95 -26.73
C MET A 325 0.46 5.75 -27.46
N LEU A 326 -0.48 6.00 -28.37
CA LEU A 326 -1.08 4.95 -29.19
C LEU A 326 -0.02 4.20 -30.00
N GLY A 327 0.92 4.94 -30.60
CA GLY A 327 2.03 4.35 -31.35
C GLY A 327 2.98 3.49 -30.50
N TYR A 328 3.19 3.89 -29.25
CA TYR A 328 4.03 3.15 -28.31
C TYR A 328 3.36 1.84 -27.86
N LEU A 329 2.10 1.92 -27.44
CA LEU A 329 1.31 0.75 -27.02
C LEU A 329 1.05 -0.23 -28.17
N LEU A 330 0.81 0.27 -29.38
CA LEU A 330 0.68 -0.57 -30.58
C LEU A 330 1.98 -1.31 -30.92
N LYS A 331 3.12 -0.64 -30.84
CA LYS A 331 4.44 -1.30 -31.04
C LYS A 331 4.70 -2.39 -30.01
N ASP A 332 4.38 -2.15 -28.75
CA ASP A 332 4.56 -3.14 -27.67
C ASP A 332 3.57 -4.31 -27.82
N PHE A 333 2.30 -4.04 -28.16
CA PHE A 333 1.31 -5.08 -28.44
C PHE A 333 1.71 -5.98 -29.62
N ILE A 334 2.22 -5.39 -30.71
CA ILE A 334 2.71 -6.12 -31.88
C ILE A 334 3.90 -7.00 -31.48
N LYS A 335 4.87 -6.45 -30.70
CA LYS A 335 6.01 -7.25 -30.21
C LYS A 335 5.60 -8.45 -29.37
N ARG A 336 4.62 -8.29 -28.48
CA ARG A 336 4.16 -9.39 -27.58
C ARG A 336 3.35 -10.46 -28.30
N LYS A 337 2.73 -10.14 -29.43
CA LYS A 337 1.82 -11.06 -30.14
C LYS A 337 2.44 -11.74 -31.34
N PHE A 338 3.50 -11.19 -31.90
CA PHE A 338 4.08 -11.61 -33.19
C PHE A 338 5.62 -11.79 -33.15
N LEU A 339 6.26 -11.57 -32.02
CA LEU A 339 7.67 -11.85 -31.73
C LEU A 339 7.79 -12.58 -30.39
#